data_21d9dc705392e15b56a3446dde262593
#
_entry.id   21d9dc705392e15b56a3446dde262593
#
_cell.length_a   1.000
_cell.length_b   1.000
_cell.length_c   1.000
_cell.angle_alpha   90.00
_cell.angle_beta   90.00
_cell.angle_gamma   90.00
#
_symmetry.space_group_name_H-M   'P 1'
#
loop_
_entity.id
_entity.type
_entity.pdbx_description
1 polymer ?
#
loop_
_entity_poly.entity_id
_entity_poly.type
_entity_poly.pdbx_seq_one_letter_code
_entity_poly.pdbx_strand_id
1 'polypeptide(L)'
;MATIGSTFLNLIDVMRAEGNPEGATVVEMLHKLSPFVQDAVVTSCNMGTKHRHGIRTGLPSVAWGQLYAGVPQSKSTTQQVDDTTGFVEGLSTVDKRLLDIADNPAATRLSEAEAFMEAMIQEAESTCFYGNSKTDPKKFDGLATRYSALTGAGSSSQVVNGGGAGSDNTSIWFVTHSDRSTTLLTPKGLPAGLQREDKGEQRVLDGSGNAYYVMEELFRWHLGIAVRDWRTNARICNIDVSNMQAGSVDLYAYMRKAYHKLRQVRFAKDYKDPEAAGVGRTVIYCNADVYEALDALSTNNSNTAFRLTPMELEGREVMTYRGMPIRKTDALLNTETLVS
;
A
#
# COMPACT_ATOMS: atom_id res chain seq x y z
N MET A 1 24.13 -15.29 -28.61
CA MET A 1 23.63 -13.91 -28.67
C MET A 1 24.42 -13.06 -27.69
N ALA A 2 25.05 -12.00 -28.14
CA ALA A 2 25.74 -11.08 -27.24
C ALA A 2 24.68 -10.41 -26.37
N THR A 3 24.77 -10.56 -25.06
CA THR A 3 23.98 -9.84 -24.07
C THR A 3 24.49 -8.42 -24.02
N ILE A 4 23.84 -7.51 -24.73
CA ILE A 4 24.08 -6.09 -24.61
C ILE A 4 23.45 -5.66 -23.29
N GLY A 5 24.17 -4.88 -22.49
CA GLY A 5 23.85 -4.59 -21.09
C GLY A 5 22.38 -4.19 -20.85
N SER A 6 21.84 -4.64 -19.72
CA SER A 6 20.42 -4.51 -19.32
C SER A 6 20.04 -3.14 -18.74
N THR A 7 20.93 -2.13 -18.85
CA THR A 7 20.74 -0.85 -18.13
C THR A 7 20.11 0.25 -18.99
N PHE A 8 20.28 0.18 -20.32
CA PHE A 8 19.77 1.20 -21.24
C PHE A 8 19.08 0.57 -22.43
N LEU A 9 18.06 1.24 -22.96
CA LEU A 9 17.40 0.86 -24.20
C LEU A 9 18.41 0.79 -25.34
N ASN A 10 18.40 -0.30 -26.11
CA ASN A 10 19.31 -0.48 -27.21
C ASN A 10 18.55 -0.58 -28.56
N LEU A 11 19.29 -0.49 -29.67
CA LEU A 11 18.72 -0.55 -31.01
C LEU A 11 17.89 -1.82 -31.24
N ILE A 12 18.24 -2.94 -30.64
CA ILE A 12 17.50 -4.21 -30.77
C ILE A 12 16.15 -4.11 -30.10
N ASP A 13 16.05 -3.41 -28.98
CA ASP A 13 14.79 -3.23 -28.25
C ASP A 13 13.82 -2.36 -29.06
N VAL A 14 14.32 -1.29 -29.68
CA VAL A 14 13.53 -0.44 -30.58
C VAL A 14 13.10 -1.21 -31.84
N MET A 15 14.02 -1.96 -32.47
CA MET A 15 13.68 -2.79 -33.63
C MET A 15 12.65 -3.87 -33.31
N ARG A 16 12.62 -4.39 -32.08
CA ARG A 16 11.58 -5.32 -31.65
C ARG A 16 10.23 -4.64 -31.49
N ALA A 17 10.21 -3.39 -31.01
CA ALA A 17 9.00 -2.60 -30.90
C ALA A 17 8.45 -2.17 -32.25
N GLU A 18 9.32 -1.83 -33.22
CA GLU A 18 8.98 -1.38 -34.57
C GLU A 18 8.71 -2.53 -35.56
N GLY A 19 9.17 -3.75 -35.26
CA GLY A 19 9.10 -4.91 -36.15
C GLY A 19 7.70 -5.49 -36.42
N ASN A 20 6.65 -4.82 -36.02
CA ASN A 20 5.29 -5.24 -36.26
C ASN A 20 4.50 -4.15 -37.00
N PRO A 21 4.26 -4.30 -38.32
CA PRO A 21 3.67 -3.25 -39.19
C PRO A 21 2.21 -2.90 -38.86
N GLU A 22 1.54 -3.62 -37.96
CA GLU A 22 0.16 -3.36 -37.53
C GLU A 22 0.09 -2.67 -36.16
N GLY A 23 1.16 -2.00 -35.71
CA GLY A 23 1.16 -1.20 -34.49
C GLY A 23 0.92 -2.03 -33.23
N ALA A 24 1.71 -3.09 -33.03
CA ALA A 24 1.69 -3.81 -31.78
C ALA A 24 2.11 -2.84 -30.66
N THR A 25 1.14 -2.38 -29.95
CA THR A 25 1.31 -1.85 -28.61
C THR A 25 2.15 -2.83 -27.80
N VAL A 26 3.20 -2.37 -27.17
CA VAL A 26 3.95 -3.17 -26.20
C VAL A 26 2.93 -3.67 -25.17
N VAL A 27 2.70 -5.00 -25.15
CA VAL A 27 1.80 -5.57 -24.15
C VAL A 27 2.53 -5.53 -22.82
N GLU A 28 2.09 -4.65 -21.95
CA GLU A 28 2.63 -4.52 -20.60
C GLU A 28 2.24 -5.77 -19.78
N MET A 29 3.13 -6.74 -19.74
CA MET A 29 2.93 -7.98 -18.95
C MET A 29 3.35 -7.83 -17.48
N LEU A 30 3.99 -6.72 -17.13
CA LEU A 30 4.52 -6.48 -15.79
C LEU A 30 3.60 -5.60 -14.93
N HIS A 31 2.46 -5.21 -15.50
CA HIS A 31 1.47 -4.44 -14.75
C HIS A 31 0.95 -5.24 -13.55
N LYS A 32 1.00 -4.62 -12.39
CA LYS A 32 0.50 -5.18 -11.14
C LYS A 32 -0.66 -4.37 -10.60
N LEU A 33 -1.58 -5.07 -9.97
CA LEU A 33 -2.71 -4.43 -9.30
C LEU A 33 -2.23 -3.71 -8.03
N SER A 34 -2.33 -2.40 -8.03
CA SER A 34 -1.88 -1.52 -6.95
C SER A 34 -3.01 -0.59 -6.48
N PRO A 35 -4.09 -1.13 -5.89
CA PRO A 35 -5.26 -0.35 -5.52
C PRO A 35 -5.08 0.48 -4.25
N PHE A 36 -4.08 0.19 -3.41
CA PHE A 36 -3.89 0.85 -2.11
C PHE A 36 -3.67 2.35 -2.26
N VAL A 37 -2.84 2.75 -3.21
CA VAL A 37 -2.53 4.16 -3.48
C VAL A 37 -3.76 4.91 -4.01
N GLN A 38 -4.61 4.24 -4.80
CA GLN A 38 -5.84 4.82 -5.35
C GLN A 38 -6.91 5.06 -4.29
N ASP A 39 -6.99 4.16 -3.30
CA ASP A 39 -7.99 4.24 -2.21
C ASP A 39 -7.55 5.20 -1.10
N ALA A 40 -6.26 5.51 -1.00
CA ALA A 40 -5.69 6.23 0.12
C ALA A 40 -5.95 7.74 0.07
N VAL A 41 -6.23 8.31 1.22
CA VAL A 41 -6.31 9.77 1.40
C VAL A 41 -4.89 10.33 1.57
N VAL A 42 -4.55 11.38 0.83
CA VAL A 42 -3.24 12.03 0.91
C VAL A 42 -3.30 13.27 1.78
N THR A 43 -2.37 13.41 2.72
CA THR A 43 -2.29 14.55 3.63
C THR A 43 -0.86 15.12 3.63
N SER A 44 -0.74 16.45 3.63
CA SER A 44 0.56 17.10 3.78
C SER A 44 1.09 17.00 5.22
N CYS A 45 2.40 16.79 5.36
CA CYS A 45 3.08 16.78 6.65
C CYS A 45 2.98 18.14 7.37
N ASN A 46 2.87 18.11 8.70
CA ASN A 46 2.89 19.33 9.52
C ASN A 46 4.32 19.85 9.79
N MET A 47 5.32 19.01 9.63
CA MET A 47 6.75 19.34 9.69
C MET A 47 7.39 18.95 8.35
N GLY A 48 8.55 19.46 7.99
CA GLY A 48 9.18 19.25 6.68
C GLY A 48 8.96 17.86 6.08
N THR A 49 9.71 16.86 6.54
CA THR A 49 9.65 15.45 6.07
C THR A 49 8.98 14.49 7.04
N LYS A 50 8.40 14.99 8.13
CA LYS A 50 7.72 14.17 9.14
C LYS A 50 6.34 14.73 9.44
N HIS A 51 5.46 13.82 9.81
CA HIS A 51 4.16 14.16 10.37
C HIS A 51 4.13 13.78 11.86
N ARG A 52 4.00 14.78 12.73
CA ARG A 52 3.90 14.57 14.16
C ARG A 52 2.46 14.62 14.61
N HIS A 53 2.01 13.59 15.31
CA HIS A 53 0.70 13.57 15.93
C HIS A 53 0.79 13.05 17.37
N GLY A 54 -0.19 13.47 18.19
CA GLY A 54 -0.28 13.03 19.58
C GLY A 54 -1.34 11.95 19.76
N ILE A 55 -0.96 10.86 20.39
CA ILE A 55 -1.88 9.80 20.79
C ILE A 55 -2.10 9.88 22.29
N ARG A 56 -3.37 9.85 22.73
CA ARG A 56 -3.68 9.74 24.16
C ARG A 56 -3.51 8.29 24.59
N THR A 57 -2.57 8.04 25.49
CA THR A 57 -2.22 6.70 25.98
C THR A 57 -2.88 6.35 27.31
N GLY A 58 -3.33 7.35 28.08
CA GLY A 58 -4.03 7.10 29.35
C GLY A 58 -5.11 8.13 29.62
N LEU A 59 -6.18 7.68 30.23
CA LEU A 59 -7.26 8.54 30.74
C LEU A 59 -6.93 8.97 32.19
N PRO A 60 -7.47 10.12 32.65
CA PRO A 60 -7.38 10.48 34.07
C PRO A 60 -8.18 9.49 34.92
N SER A 61 -7.74 9.26 36.14
CA SER A 61 -8.51 8.51 37.12
C SER A 61 -9.67 9.38 37.64
N VAL A 62 -10.84 8.77 37.75
CA VAL A 62 -12.04 9.37 38.36
C VAL A 62 -12.42 8.58 39.59
N ALA A 63 -12.95 9.26 40.62
CA ALA A 63 -13.40 8.62 41.83
C ALA A 63 -14.86 9.02 42.16
N TRP A 64 -15.56 8.14 42.81
CA TRP A 64 -16.85 8.47 43.38
C TRP A 64 -16.67 9.45 44.55
N GLY A 65 -17.42 10.56 44.55
CA GLY A 65 -17.38 11.52 45.61
C GLY A 65 -17.99 11.01 46.93
N GLN A 66 -17.34 11.35 48.05
CA GLN A 66 -17.85 11.10 49.39
C GLN A 66 -18.00 12.42 50.12
N LEU A 67 -19.00 12.54 50.96
CA LEU A 67 -19.17 13.74 51.80
C LEU A 67 -17.96 13.89 52.74
N TYR A 68 -17.47 15.10 52.81
CA TYR A 68 -16.31 15.50 53.63
C TYR A 68 -14.97 14.89 53.17
N ALA A 69 -14.88 14.31 51.98
CA ALA A 69 -13.63 13.80 51.39
C ALA A 69 -13.21 14.65 50.17
N GLY A 70 -11.90 14.81 49.99
CA GLY A 70 -11.33 15.51 48.83
C GLY A 70 -11.41 14.67 47.56
N VAL A 71 -11.38 15.32 46.39
CA VAL A 71 -11.34 14.67 45.09
C VAL A 71 -9.89 14.46 44.67
N PRO A 72 -9.45 13.23 44.30
CA PRO A 72 -8.09 13.00 43.85
C PRO A 72 -7.84 13.69 42.50
N GLN A 73 -6.71 14.41 42.41
CA GLN A 73 -6.31 15.07 41.16
C GLN A 73 -5.62 14.07 40.23
N SER A 74 -5.94 14.12 38.96
CA SER A 74 -5.34 13.27 37.94
C SER A 74 -5.29 13.96 36.58
N LYS A 75 -4.44 13.50 35.67
CA LYS A 75 -4.33 14.01 34.31
C LYS A 75 -4.29 12.89 33.29
N SER A 76 -4.67 13.17 32.03
CA SER A 76 -4.45 12.27 30.92
C SER A 76 -2.98 12.25 30.48
N THR A 77 -2.52 11.13 29.99
CA THR A 77 -1.19 10.98 29.39
C THR A 77 -1.29 10.93 27.86
N THR A 78 -0.37 11.61 27.22
CA THR A 78 -0.27 11.65 25.76
C THR A 78 1.15 11.28 25.33
N GLN A 79 1.27 10.60 24.20
CA GLN A 79 2.54 10.27 23.56
C GLN A 79 2.56 10.90 22.16
N GLN A 80 3.70 11.44 21.78
CA GLN A 80 3.93 11.93 20.43
C GLN A 80 4.49 10.80 19.57
N VAL A 81 3.98 10.70 18.34
CA VAL A 81 4.45 9.75 17.32
C VAL A 81 4.84 10.54 16.08
N ASP A 82 6.02 10.25 15.56
CA ASP A 82 6.54 10.83 14.34
C ASP A 82 6.46 9.78 13.20
N ASP A 83 5.74 10.11 12.15
CA ASP A 83 5.72 9.34 10.91
C ASP A 83 6.59 10.05 9.87
N THR A 84 7.52 9.33 9.28
CA THR A 84 8.47 9.87 8.30
C THR A 84 8.02 9.61 6.87
N THR A 85 8.51 10.44 5.95
CA THR A 85 8.34 10.24 4.51
C THR A 85 9.65 9.80 3.89
N GLY A 86 9.57 9.02 2.82
CA GLY A 86 10.67 8.69 1.93
C GLY A 86 10.41 9.25 0.53
N PHE A 87 11.31 8.96 -0.40
CA PHE A 87 11.11 9.28 -1.81
C PHE A 87 11.65 8.16 -2.69
N VAL A 88 10.94 7.91 -3.77
CA VAL A 88 11.34 6.99 -4.84
C VAL A 88 11.70 7.84 -6.04
N GLU A 89 12.82 7.53 -6.67
CA GLU A 89 13.29 8.22 -7.87
C GLU A 89 13.64 7.21 -8.95
N GLY A 90 13.35 7.58 -10.20
CA GLY A 90 13.76 6.86 -11.39
C GLY A 90 14.27 7.86 -12.43
N LEU A 91 15.34 7.53 -13.12
CA LEU A 91 15.90 8.32 -14.19
C LEU A 91 15.84 7.52 -15.48
N SER A 92 14.98 7.94 -16.41
CA SER A 92 14.96 7.40 -17.77
C SER A 92 16.00 8.10 -18.60
N THR A 93 16.87 7.34 -19.26
CA THR A 93 17.99 7.85 -20.06
C THR A 93 17.97 7.15 -21.40
N VAL A 94 17.62 7.86 -22.47
CA VAL A 94 17.54 7.32 -23.84
C VAL A 94 18.56 8.02 -24.73
N ASP A 95 19.37 7.25 -25.45
CA ASP A 95 20.39 7.81 -26.37
C ASP A 95 19.68 8.59 -27.50
N LYS A 96 20.13 9.83 -27.72
CA LYS A 96 19.58 10.70 -28.77
C LYS A 96 19.62 10.07 -30.15
N ARG A 97 20.72 9.39 -30.49
CA ARG A 97 20.88 8.73 -31.80
C ARG A 97 19.85 7.62 -32.01
N LEU A 98 19.43 6.95 -30.91
CA LEU A 98 18.37 5.97 -30.96
C LEU A 98 17.01 6.61 -31.29
N LEU A 99 16.75 7.76 -30.69
CA LEU A 99 15.52 8.52 -30.96
C LEU A 99 15.51 9.10 -32.40
N ASP A 100 16.68 9.48 -32.93
CA ASP A 100 16.80 9.99 -34.31
C ASP A 100 16.54 8.91 -35.37
N ILE A 101 16.73 7.63 -35.01
CA ILE A 101 16.50 6.47 -35.90
C ILE A 101 15.07 5.96 -35.76
N ALA A 102 14.44 6.14 -34.60
CA ALA A 102 13.09 5.65 -34.31
C ALA A 102 12.04 6.36 -35.18
N ASP A 103 11.07 5.63 -35.71
CA ASP A 103 9.98 6.17 -36.52
C ASP A 103 9.12 7.18 -35.73
N ASN A 104 8.96 6.94 -34.42
CA ASN A 104 8.23 7.85 -33.52
C ASN A 104 8.99 8.04 -32.19
N PRO A 105 9.90 9.03 -32.11
CA PRO A 105 10.67 9.28 -30.90
C PRO A 105 9.82 9.58 -29.66
N ALA A 106 8.70 10.25 -29.82
CA ALA A 106 7.80 10.59 -28.71
C ALA A 106 7.11 9.35 -28.13
N ALA A 107 6.69 8.41 -28.97
CA ALA A 107 6.08 7.15 -28.52
C ALA A 107 7.09 6.26 -27.79
N THR A 108 8.35 6.19 -28.27
CA THR A 108 9.40 5.43 -27.61
C THR A 108 9.71 5.99 -26.21
N ARG A 109 9.83 7.32 -26.09
CA ARG A 109 10.01 7.97 -24.78
C ARG A 109 8.81 7.75 -23.85
N LEU A 110 7.58 7.80 -24.38
CA LEU A 110 6.36 7.60 -23.59
C LEU A 110 6.28 6.17 -23.05
N SER A 111 6.55 5.18 -23.89
CA SER A 111 6.55 3.76 -23.49
C SER A 111 7.56 3.50 -22.37
N GLU A 112 8.75 4.07 -22.46
CA GLU A 112 9.76 3.94 -21.41
C GLU A 112 9.32 4.66 -20.13
N ALA A 113 8.71 5.84 -20.24
CA ALA A 113 8.18 6.59 -19.11
C ALA A 113 7.07 5.81 -18.38
N GLU A 114 6.19 5.12 -19.09
CA GLU A 114 5.14 4.29 -18.52
C GLU A 114 5.72 3.13 -17.70
N ALA A 115 6.78 2.48 -18.18
CA ALA A 115 7.48 1.43 -17.44
C ALA A 115 8.10 1.94 -16.12
N PHE A 116 8.70 3.14 -16.13
CA PHE A 116 9.22 3.76 -14.91
C PHE A 116 8.10 4.11 -13.91
N MET A 117 6.98 4.64 -14.40
CA MET A 117 5.83 4.97 -13.54
C MET A 117 5.25 3.71 -12.89
N GLU A 118 5.10 2.63 -13.65
CA GLU A 118 4.60 1.35 -13.13
C GLU A 118 5.55 0.79 -12.05
N ALA A 119 6.85 0.77 -12.30
CA ALA A 119 7.84 0.30 -11.32
C ALA A 119 7.79 1.12 -10.01
N MET A 120 7.61 2.44 -10.11
CA MET A 120 7.49 3.31 -8.95
C MET A 120 6.21 3.06 -8.15
N ILE A 121 5.09 2.81 -8.80
CA ILE A 121 3.82 2.47 -8.15
C ILE A 121 3.94 1.16 -7.40
N GLN A 122 4.52 0.13 -8.02
CA GLN A 122 4.75 -1.17 -7.39
C GLN A 122 5.65 -1.07 -6.16
N GLU A 123 6.76 -0.34 -6.25
CA GLU A 123 7.67 -0.13 -5.12
C GLU A 123 7.02 0.68 -4.00
N ALA A 124 6.25 1.70 -4.35
CA ALA A 124 5.53 2.52 -3.39
C ALA A 124 4.49 1.70 -2.61
N GLU A 125 3.67 0.89 -3.29
CA GLU A 125 2.68 0.05 -2.65
C GLU A 125 3.31 -1.05 -1.79
N SER A 126 4.35 -1.72 -2.30
CA SER A 126 5.13 -2.69 -1.53
C SER A 126 5.72 -2.06 -0.26
N THR A 127 6.23 -0.84 -0.35
CA THR A 127 6.77 -0.11 0.82
C THR A 127 5.66 0.30 1.79
N CYS A 128 4.46 0.65 1.32
CA CYS A 128 3.32 0.91 2.20
C CYS A 128 2.95 -0.30 3.07
N PHE A 129 3.08 -1.52 2.55
CA PHE A 129 2.85 -2.73 3.34
C PHE A 129 4.07 -3.14 4.15
N TYR A 130 5.26 -3.25 3.55
CA TYR A 130 6.42 -3.92 4.13
C TYR A 130 7.59 -2.99 4.49
N GLY A 131 7.47 -1.69 4.24
CA GLY A 131 8.53 -0.75 4.55
C GLY A 131 9.01 -0.86 6.00
N ASN A 132 10.34 -0.80 6.20
CA ASN A 132 10.95 -0.86 7.53
C ASN A 132 12.21 0.00 7.55
N SER A 133 12.11 1.15 8.21
CA SER A 133 13.19 2.13 8.32
C SER A 133 14.40 1.63 9.11
N LYS A 134 14.23 0.58 9.92
CA LYS A 134 15.33 -0.03 10.67
C LYS A 134 16.21 -0.94 9.81
N THR A 135 15.63 -1.59 8.80
CA THR A 135 16.34 -2.44 7.85
C THR A 135 16.88 -1.65 6.66
N ASP A 136 16.08 -0.73 6.15
CA ASP A 136 16.44 0.18 5.05
C ASP A 136 16.08 1.62 5.44
N PRO A 137 17.06 2.43 5.86
CA PRO A 137 16.83 3.81 6.27
C PRO A 137 16.30 4.75 5.18
N LYS A 138 16.29 4.32 3.91
CA LYS A 138 15.73 5.08 2.80
C LYS A 138 14.21 4.96 2.71
N LYS A 139 13.65 3.90 3.32
CA LYS A 139 12.23 3.62 3.34
C LYS A 139 11.56 4.15 4.61
N PHE A 140 10.27 4.40 4.52
CA PHE A 140 9.44 4.70 5.69
C PHE A 140 8.83 3.43 6.29
N ASP A 141 8.32 3.51 7.51
CA ASP A 141 7.69 2.36 8.19
C ASP A 141 6.29 2.08 7.63
N GLY A 142 6.15 0.93 7.00
CA GLY A 142 4.90 0.43 6.45
C GLY A 142 3.96 -0.18 7.51
N LEU A 143 2.86 -0.76 7.04
CA LEU A 143 1.84 -1.36 7.89
C LEU A 143 2.37 -2.60 8.63
N ALA A 144 3.12 -3.50 7.97
CA ALA A 144 3.62 -4.73 8.56
C ALA A 144 4.56 -4.47 9.75
N THR A 145 5.38 -3.42 9.68
CA THR A 145 6.27 -3.02 10.77
C THR A 145 5.51 -2.57 12.01
N ARG A 146 4.35 -1.94 11.82
CA ARG A 146 3.48 -1.44 12.91
C ARG A 146 2.62 -2.55 13.52
N TYR A 147 2.24 -3.57 12.75
CA TYR A 147 1.43 -4.73 13.15
C TYR A 147 2.25 -6.01 13.06
N SER A 148 3.37 -6.05 13.81
CA SER A 148 4.42 -7.05 13.68
C SER A 148 4.40 -8.13 14.74
N ALA A 149 3.49 -8.12 15.72
CA ALA A 149 3.43 -9.07 16.81
C ALA A 149 2.00 -9.59 17.05
N LEU A 150 1.89 -10.86 17.47
CA LEU A 150 0.60 -11.50 17.80
C LEU A 150 0.12 -11.15 19.20
N THR A 151 1.04 -10.81 20.09
CA THR A 151 0.77 -10.54 21.50
C THR A 151 1.27 -9.16 21.89
N GLY A 152 0.59 -8.52 22.81
CA GLY A 152 0.97 -7.21 23.31
C GLY A 152 -0.19 -6.22 23.32
N ALA A 153 0.11 -5.01 23.79
CA ALA A 153 -0.82 -3.88 23.79
C ALA A 153 -0.64 -3.04 22.51
N GLY A 154 -1.57 -2.14 22.24
CA GLY A 154 -1.50 -1.25 21.09
C GLY A 154 -1.86 -1.95 19.78
N SER A 155 -1.08 -1.71 18.72
CA SER A 155 -1.32 -2.26 17.38
C SER A 155 -1.29 -3.78 17.32
N SER A 156 -0.49 -4.44 18.17
CA SER A 156 -0.44 -5.92 18.27
C SER A 156 -1.80 -6.53 18.62
N SER A 157 -2.64 -5.82 19.39
CA SER A 157 -4.00 -6.28 19.72
C SER A 157 -4.91 -6.39 18.50
N GLN A 158 -4.59 -5.75 17.38
CA GLN A 158 -5.32 -5.77 16.11
C GLN A 158 -4.87 -6.90 15.17
N VAL A 159 -3.83 -7.64 15.55
CA VAL A 159 -3.33 -8.75 14.75
C VAL A 159 -4.11 -10.03 15.09
N VAL A 160 -4.48 -10.78 14.07
CA VAL A 160 -5.17 -12.08 14.16
C VAL A 160 -4.27 -13.13 13.54
N ASN A 161 -3.97 -14.19 14.30
CA ASN A 161 -3.18 -15.31 13.78
C ASN A 161 -4.07 -16.21 12.90
N GLY A 162 -3.65 -16.48 11.68
CA GLY A 162 -4.25 -17.43 10.74
C GLY A 162 -3.82 -18.89 10.97
N GLY A 163 -2.87 -19.12 11.87
CA GLY A 163 -2.46 -20.48 12.30
C GLY A 163 -1.39 -21.15 11.43
N GLY A 164 -0.91 -20.52 10.38
CA GLY A 164 0.22 -21.02 9.60
C GLY A 164 1.52 -20.96 10.38
N ALA A 165 2.39 -21.95 10.14
CA ALA A 165 3.69 -22.07 10.77
C ALA A 165 4.83 -22.29 9.75
N GLY A 166 4.50 -22.39 8.47
CA GLY A 166 5.43 -22.61 7.36
C GLY A 166 6.11 -21.33 6.87
N SER A 167 6.72 -21.42 5.70
CA SER A 167 7.35 -20.31 5.00
C SER A 167 6.48 -19.71 3.89
N ASP A 168 5.35 -20.33 3.58
CA ASP A 168 4.37 -19.94 2.57
C ASP A 168 3.18 -19.21 3.19
N ASN A 169 3.49 -18.14 3.93
CA ASN A 169 2.47 -17.37 4.64
C ASN A 169 2.09 -16.12 3.85
N THR A 170 0.82 -15.73 3.99
CA THR A 170 0.29 -14.46 3.47
C THR A 170 -0.56 -13.76 4.53
N SER A 171 -0.95 -12.50 4.23
CA SER A 171 -1.79 -11.70 5.13
C SER A 171 -3.00 -11.11 4.42
N ILE A 172 -4.06 -10.86 5.20
CA ILE A 172 -5.20 -10.03 4.79
C ILE A 172 -5.18 -8.76 5.64
N TRP A 173 -5.36 -7.63 5.00
CA TRP A 173 -5.35 -6.33 5.65
C TRP A 173 -6.71 -5.66 5.59
N PHE A 174 -7.19 -5.20 6.73
CA PHE A 174 -8.31 -4.29 6.86
C PHE A 174 -7.75 -2.91 7.14
N VAL A 175 -7.86 -1.99 6.18
CA VAL A 175 -7.30 -0.65 6.32
C VAL A 175 -8.43 0.37 6.16
N THR A 176 -8.49 1.30 7.11
CA THR A 176 -9.44 2.39 7.07
C THR A 176 -8.73 3.66 6.62
N HIS A 177 -9.13 4.18 5.48
CA HIS A 177 -8.60 5.42 4.91
C HIS A 177 -9.41 6.62 5.38
N SER A 178 -8.81 7.50 6.14
CA SER A 178 -9.37 8.80 6.54
C SER A 178 -8.31 9.68 7.14
N ASP A 179 -8.57 10.99 7.24
CA ASP A 179 -7.67 11.95 7.88
C ASP A 179 -7.31 11.62 9.34
N ARG A 180 -8.12 10.82 10.01
CA ARG A 180 -7.94 10.45 11.42
C ARG A 180 -7.44 9.02 11.63
N SER A 181 -7.33 8.23 10.57
CA SER A 181 -6.88 6.83 10.63
C SER A 181 -5.61 6.62 9.83
N THR A 182 -5.70 6.01 8.68
CA THR A 182 -4.54 5.77 7.81
C THR A 182 -4.56 6.74 6.65
N THR A 183 -3.47 7.48 6.47
CA THR A 183 -3.29 8.45 5.38
C THR A 183 -1.93 8.27 4.75
N LEU A 184 -1.84 8.54 3.45
CA LEU A 184 -0.55 8.78 2.80
C LEU A 184 -0.07 10.19 3.12
N LEU A 185 1.23 10.33 3.29
CA LEU A 185 1.89 11.58 3.63
C LEU A 185 2.68 12.10 2.43
N THR A 186 2.64 13.42 2.24
CA THR A 186 3.56 14.14 1.37
C THR A 186 4.34 15.17 2.20
N PRO A 187 5.62 15.44 1.91
CA PRO A 187 6.37 16.47 2.59
C PRO A 187 5.70 17.85 2.47
N LYS A 188 5.88 18.65 3.49
CA LYS A 188 5.30 20.01 3.50
C LYS A 188 5.89 20.87 2.38
N GLY A 189 5.02 21.45 1.56
CA GLY A 189 5.43 22.36 0.48
C GLY A 189 5.77 21.68 -0.84
N LEU A 190 5.68 20.35 -0.91
CA LEU A 190 5.81 19.61 -2.16
C LEU A 190 4.41 19.19 -2.67
N PRO A 191 4.21 19.16 -4.00
CA PRO A 191 2.97 18.64 -4.57
C PRO A 191 2.80 17.16 -4.27
N ALA A 192 1.56 16.73 -4.11
CA ALA A 192 1.22 15.33 -3.97
C ALA A 192 1.29 14.61 -5.32
N GLY A 193 1.69 13.36 -5.29
CA GLY A 193 1.72 12.49 -6.47
C GLY A 193 3.09 12.38 -7.12
N LEU A 194 3.10 11.63 -8.21
CA LEU A 194 4.29 11.40 -9.02
C LEU A 194 4.61 12.66 -9.83
N GLN A 195 5.85 13.09 -9.77
CA GLN A 195 6.39 14.23 -10.50
C GLN A 195 7.27 13.71 -11.64
N ARG A 196 7.04 14.22 -12.83
CA ARG A 196 7.85 13.99 -14.02
C ARG A 196 8.51 15.30 -14.42
N GLU A 197 9.82 15.28 -14.57
CA GLU A 197 10.61 16.43 -15.00
C GLU A 197 11.46 16.05 -16.19
N ASP A 198 11.20 16.66 -17.37
CA ASP A 198 12.06 16.49 -18.54
C ASP A 198 13.32 17.35 -18.36
N LYS A 199 14.47 16.70 -18.25
CA LYS A 199 15.78 17.35 -18.14
C LYS A 199 16.36 17.73 -19.50
N GLY A 200 15.71 17.31 -20.58
CA GLY A 200 16.13 17.57 -21.94
C GLY A 200 17.39 16.80 -22.32
N GLU A 201 18.16 17.36 -23.25
CA GLU A 201 19.39 16.76 -23.73
C GLU A 201 20.53 16.95 -22.71
N GLN A 202 21.11 15.84 -22.26
CA GLN A 202 22.21 15.83 -21.31
C GLN A 202 23.44 15.15 -21.91
N ARG A 203 24.63 15.66 -21.56
CA ARG A 203 25.90 15.06 -21.93
C ARG A 203 26.33 14.07 -20.85
N VAL A 204 26.47 12.81 -21.23
CA VAL A 204 26.94 11.72 -20.36
C VAL A 204 28.29 11.19 -20.86
N LEU A 205 29.08 10.66 -19.96
CA LEU A 205 30.34 9.99 -20.29
C LEU A 205 30.18 8.48 -20.20
N ASP A 206 30.70 7.75 -21.15
CA ASP A 206 30.82 6.29 -21.09
C ASP A 206 31.91 5.84 -20.09
N GLY A 207 31.98 4.53 -19.84
CA GLY A 207 33.00 3.96 -18.94
C GLY A 207 34.46 4.19 -19.38
N SER A 208 34.69 4.67 -20.59
CA SER A 208 36.02 5.02 -21.17
C SER A 208 36.26 6.53 -21.17
N GLY A 209 35.30 7.33 -20.70
CA GLY A 209 35.43 8.79 -20.65
C GLY A 209 35.00 9.52 -21.94
N ASN A 210 34.42 8.81 -22.92
CA ASN A 210 33.93 9.44 -24.14
C ASN A 210 32.54 10.01 -23.94
N ALA A 211 32.26 11.17 -24.53
CA ALA A 211 31.00 11.86 -24.40
C ALA A 211 29.94 11.36 -25.40
N TYR A 212 28.73 11.18 -24.95
CA TYR A 212 27.53 10.98 -25.78
C TYR A 212 26.36 11.77 -25.22
N TYR A 213 25.31 11.94 -26.00
CA TYR A 213 24.15 12.74 -25.62
C TYR A 213 22.93 11.86 -25.46
N VAL A 214 22.17 12.13 -24.41
CA VAL A 214 20.97 11.40 -24.03
C VAL A 214 19.83 12.36 -23.74
N MET A 215 18.61 11.91 -23.93
CA MET A 215 17.42 12.57 -23.42
C MET A 215 17.08 11.98 -22.07
N GLU A 216 17.04 12.82 -21.05
CA GLU A 216 16.79 12.40 -19.67
C GLU A 216 15.44 12.87 -19.16
N GLU A 217 14.73 11.98 -18.48
CA GLU A 217 13.50 12.27 -17.74
C GLU A 217 13.65 11.76 -16.31
N LEU A 218 13.45 12.66 -15.35
CA LEU A 218 13.49 12.34 -13.94
C LEU A 218 12.07 12.16 -13.41
N PHE A 219 11.82 10.99 -12.82
CA PHE A 219 10.62 10.66 -12.09
C PHE A 219 10.93 10.69 -10.60
N ARG A 220 10.07 11.35 -9.83
CA ARG A 220 10.20 11.45 -8.39
C ARG A 220 8.86 11.37 -7.72
N TRP A 221 8.79 10.61 -6.66
CA TRP A 221 7.60 10.51 -5.84
C TRP A 221 7.95 10.53 -4.36
N HIS A 222 7.45 11.53 -3.67
CA HIS A 222 7.57 11.67 -2.24
C HIS A 222 6.35 11.11 -1.57
N LEU A 223 6.55 10.09 -0.71
CA LEU A 223 5.43 9.49 -0.03
C LEU A 223 5.84 8.95 1.34
N GLY A 224 4.84 8.78 2.21
CA GLY A 224 4.95 8.13 3.51
C GLY A 224 3.59 7.63 3.93
N ILE A 225 3.51 6.89 5.03
CA ILE A 225 2.25 6.44 5.61
C ILE A 225 2.16 6.85 7.07
N ALA A 226 1.02 7.43 7.47
CA ALA A 226 0.70 7.70 8.86
C ALA A 226 -0.47 6.83 9.31
N VAL A 227 -0.33 6.23 10.48
CA VAL A 227 -1.40 5.51 11.18
C VAL A 227 -1.69 6.25 12.47
N ARG A 228 -2.68 7.14 12.45
CA ARG A 228 -3.03 7.99 13.60
C ARG A 228 -3.81 7.23 14.67
N ASP A 229 -4.73 6.37 14.25
CA ASP A 229 -5.45 5.46 15.14
C ASP A 229 -5.25 4.01 14.71
N TRP A 230 -4.38 3.29 15.41
CA TRP A 230 -4.06 1.89 15.11
C TRP A 230 -5.27 0.95 15.25
N ARG A 231 -6.33 1.33 15.98
CA ARG A 231 -7.53 0.53 16.24
C ARG A 231 -8.46 0.45 15.03
N THR A 232 -8.21 1.27 14.01
CA THR A 232 -9.03 1.32 12.79
C THR A 232 -8.57 0.33 11.73
N ASN A 233 -7.39 -0.26 11.92
CA ASN A 233 -6.84 -1.27 11.03
C ASN A 233 -6.75 -2.61 11.74
N ALA A 234 -6.77 -3.69 10.96
CA ALA A 234 -6.51 -5.04 11.46
C ALA A 234 -5.72 -5.84 10.43
N ARG A 235 -4.87 -6.73 10.91
CA ARG A 235 -4.10 -7.67 10.10
C ARG A 235 -4.46 -9.09 10.47
N ILE A 236 -4.74 -9.93 9.48
CA ILE A 236 -4.74 -11.38 9.63
C ILE A 236 -3.41 -11.84 9.01
N CYS A 237 -2.51 -12.36 9.82
CA CYS A 237 -1.19 -12.82 9.37
C CYS A 237 -1.09 -14.34 9.51
N ASN A 238 0.01 -14.90 9.01
CA ASN A 238 0.28 -16.34 9.09
C ASN A 238 -0.86 -17.18 8.50
N ILE A 239 -1.36 -16.80 7.33
CA ILE A 239 -2.28 -17.62 6.56
C ILE A 239 -1.41 -18.53 5.68
N ASP A 240 -1.40 -19.82 5.97
CA ASP A 240 -0.69 -20.81 5.18
C ASP A 240 -1.38 -20.98 3.81
N VAL A 241 -0.66 -20.66 2.74
CA VAL A 241 -1.20 -20.65 1.38
C VAL A 241 -1.54 -22.04 0.90
N SER A 242 -0.69 -23.03 1.16
CA SER A 242 -0.90 -24.42 0.75
C SER A 242 -2.16 -25.01 1.40
N ASN A 243 -2.31 -24.80 2.71
CA ASN A 243 -3.47 -25.27 3.46
C ASN A 243 -4.76 -24.51 3.08
N MET A 244 -4.64 -23.24 2.73
CA MET A 244 -5.74 -22.42 2.25
C MET A 244 -6.25 -22.92 0.90
N GLN A 245 -5.35 -23.21 -0.04
CA GLN A 245 -5.69 -23.77 -1.37
C GLN A 245 -6.30 -25.18 -1.25
N ALA A 246 -5.86 -25.96 -0.27
CA ALA A 246 -6.47 -27.26 0.06
C ALA A 246 -7.86 -27.16 0.74
N GLY A 247 -8.36 -25.93 1.00
CA GLY A 247 -9.65 -25.70 1.61
C GLY A 247 -9.74 -26.02 3.11
N SER A 248 -8.60 -26.22 3.78
CA SER A 248 -8.55 -26.59 5.20
C SER A 248 -8.55 -25.37 6.15
N VAL A 249 -8.47 -24.13 5.62
CA VAL A 249 -8.45 -22.90 6.39
C VAL A 249 -9.78 -22.16 6.30
N ASP A 250 -10.43 -21.92 7.44
CA ASP A 250 -11.64 -21.09 7.49
C ASP A 250 -11.29 -19.60 7.54
N LEU A 251 -11.11 -18.99 6.37
CA LEU A 251 -10.81 -17.56 6.23
C LEU A 251 -11.91 -16.67 6.82
N TYR A 252 -13.19 -17.08 6.71
CA TYR A 252 -14.30 -16.28 7.25
C TYR A 252 -14.28 -16.20 8.78
N ALA A 253 -13.83 -17.22 9.47
CA ALA A 253 -13.63 -17.17 10.91
C ALA A 253 -12.60 -16.13 11.32
N TYR A 254 -11.49 -16.04 10.59
CA TYR A 254 -10.45 -15.02 10.83
C TYR A 254 -10.92 -13.62 10.43
N MET A 255 -11.58 -13.47 9.29
CA MET A 255 -12.16 -12.20 8.86
C MET A 255 -13.19 -11.67 9.87
N ARG A 256 -14.02 -12.55 10.43
CA ARG A 256 -14.97 -12.18 11.50
C ARG A 256 -14.25 -11.68 12.75
N LYS A 257 -13.17 -12.35 13.17
CA LYS A 257 -12.34 -11.90 14.32
C LYS A 257 -11.74 -10.52 14.04
N ALA A 258 -11.17 -10.31 12.85
CA ALA A 258 -10.59 -9.03 12.45
C ALA A 258 -11.66 -7.92 12.40
N TYR A 259 -12.81 -8.18 11.79
CA TYR A 259 -13.93 -7.24 11.74
C TYR A 259 -14.35 -6.74 13.13
N HIS A 260 -14.46 -7.63 14.10
CA HIS A 260 -14.86 -7.26 15.46
C HIS A 260 -13.77 -6.54 16.26
N LYS A 261 -12.52 -6.60 15.83
CA LYS A 261 -11.41 -5.80 16.37
C LYS A 261 -11.46 -4.35 15.87
N LEU A 262 -11.96 -4.09 14.66
CA LEU A 262 -12.05 -2.75 14.10
C LEU A 262 -12.97 -1.85 14.93
N ARG A 263 -12.42 -0.78 15.51
CA ARG A 263 -13.18 0.11 16.37
C ARG A 263 -14.16 1.00 15.60
N GLN A 264 -13.77 1.51 14.46
CA GLN A 264 -14.61 2.41 13.66
C GLN A 264 -15.88 1.77 13.15
N VAL A 265 -15.86 0.50 12.82
CA VAL A 265 -17.06 -0.21 12.36
C VAL A 265 -18.15 -0.24 13.43
N ARG A 266 -17.77 -0.19 14.71
CA ARG A 266 -18.71 -0.16 15.83
C ARG A 266 -19.30 1.22 16.11
N PHE A 267 -18.59 2.29 15.76
CA PHE A 267 -18.96 3.67 16.05
C PHE A 267 -19.22 4.52 14.81
N ALA A 268 -19.18 3.88 13.63
CA ALA A 268 -19.29 4.55 12.34
C ALA A 268 -20.66 5.15 12.04
N LYS A 269 -21.64 4.94 12.89
CA LYS A 269 -22.94 5.60 12.78
C LYS A 269 -23.30 6.19 14.13
N ASP A 270 -22.91 7.42 14.34
CA ASP A 270 -23.76 8.29 15.08
C ASP A 270 -25.00 8.50 14.18
N TYR A 271 -26.10 7.92 14.57
CA TYR A 271 -27.38 7.92 13.83
C TYR A 271 -27.90 9.33 13.52
N LYS A 272 -27.30 10.35 14.13
CA LYS A 272 -27.68 11.75 14.02
C LYS A 272 -26.88 12.55 13.00
N ASP A 273 -25.73 12.04 12.53
CA ASP A 273 -24.87 12.80 11.67
C ASP A 273 -24.15 11.88 10.65
N PRO A 274 -24.80 11.54 9.50
CA PRO A 274 -24.19 10.71 8.47
C PRO A 274 -23.00 11.39 7.78
N GLU A 275 -22.82 12.69 7.97
CA GLU A 275 -21.70 13.49 7.47
C GLU A 275 -20.66 13.77 8.56
N ALA A 276 -20.77 13.18 9.76
CA ALA A 276 -19.80 13.40 10.83
C ALA A 276 -18.40 13.03 10.33
N ALA A 277 -17.63 14.07 10.07
CA ALA A 277 -16.26 14.02 9.59
C ALA A 277 -15.43 13.08 10.48
N GLY A 278 -14.98 11.95 9.93
CA GLY A 278 -14.09 11.04 10.63
C GLY A 278 -14.36 9.55 10.45
N VAL A 279 -15.45 9.18 9.79
CA VAL A 279 -15.70 7.80 9.38
C VAL A 279 -14.99 7.57 8.05
N GLY A 280 -13.84 6.94 8.12
CA GLY A 280 -13.12 6.59 6.91
C GLY A 280 -13.74 5.39 6.19
N ARG A 281 -13.35 5.20 4.94
CA ARG A 281 -13.70 4.02 4.15
C ARG A 281 -12.75 2.87 4.53
N THR A 282 -13.31 1.78 5.05
CA THR A 282 -12.52 0.57 5.31
C THR A 282 -12.51 -0.29 4.05
N VAL A 283 -11.32 -0.67 3.62
CA VAL A 283 -11.06 -1.53 2.47
C VAL A 283 -10.27 -2.75 2.94
N ILE A 284 -10.57 -3.90 2.34
CA ILE A 284 -9.88 -5.17 2.62
C ILE A 284 -8.92 -5.42 1.45
N TYR A 285 -7.64 -5.59 1.77
CA TYR A 285 -6.60 -5.92 0.79
C TYR A 285 -6.14 -7.36 0.96
N CYS A 286 -6.08 -8.08 -0.13
CA CYS A 286 -5.58 -9.45 -0.19
C CYS A 286 -4.92 -9.71 -1.55
N ASN A 287 -4.11 -10.77 -1.64
CA ASN A 287 -3.58 -11.21 -2.91
C ASN A 287 -4.60 -12.02 -3.72
N ALA A 288 -4.25 -12.40 -4.93
CA ALA A 288 -5.12 -13.13 -5.84
C ALA A 288 -5.53 -14.51 -5.30
N ASP A 289 -4.59 -15.25 -4.68
CA ASP A 289 -4.85 -16.60 -4.14
C ASP A 289 -5.84 -16.56 -2.97
N VAL A 290 -5.70 -15.59 -2.07
CA VAL A 290 -6.67 -15.39 -0.97
C VAL A 290 -8.05 -15.00 -1.51
N TYR A 291 -8.09 -14.17 -2.54
CA TYR A 291 -9.36 -13.76 -3.15
C TYR A 291 -10.07 -14.95 -3.79
N GLU A 292 -9.34 -15.82 -4.51
CA GLU A 292 -9.87 -17.05 -5.08
C GLU A 292 -10.40 -17.99 -4.00
N ALA A 293 -9.63 -18.19 -2.92
CA ALA A 293 -10.06 -19.01 -1.79
C ALA A 293 -11.33 -18.48 -1.10
N LEU A 294 -11.46 -17.16 -0.99
CA LEU A 294 -12.68 -16.54 -0.44
C LEU A 294 -13.88 -16.76 -1.35
N ASP A 295 -13.71 -16.69 -2.65
CA ASP A 295 -14.75 -16.95 -3.63
C ASP A 295 -15.18 -18.43 -3.60
N ALA A 296 -14.25 -19.36 -3.58
CA ALA A 296 -14.51 -20.79 -3.44
C ALA A 296 -15.27 -21.10 -2.14
N LEU A 297 -14.87 -20.52 -1.02
CA LEU A 297 -15.59 -20.67 0.26
C LEU A 297 -16.99 -20.07 0.21
N SER A 298 -17.23 -19.00 -0.54
CA SER A 298 -18.55 -18.39 -0.70
C SER A 298 -19.50 -19.30 -1.48
N THR A 299 -18.97 -19.99 -2.48
CA THR A 299 -19.73 -20.89 -3.36
C THR A 299 -20.07 -22.21 -2.66
N ASN A 300 -19.13 -22.75 -1.88
CA ASN A 300 -19.26 -24.07 -1.23
C ASN A 300 -20.08 -24.04 0.07
N ASN A 301 -20.26 -22.89 0.69
CA ASN A 301 -20.98 -22.77 1.96
C ASN A 301 -22.48 -22.56 1.71
N SER A 302 -23.29 -23.58 2.00
CA SER A 302 -24.75 -23.52 1.94
C SER A 302 -25.39 -22.58 2.98
N ASN A 303 -24.60 -21.97 3.86
CA ASN A 303 -25.08 -21.07 4.91
C ASN A 303 -25.05 -19.61 4.40
N THR A 304 -26.16 -19.13 3.92
CA THR A 304 -26.39 -17.88 3.20
C THR A 304 -26.09 -16.59 3.99
N ALA A 305 -25.82 -16.67 5.29
CA ALA A 305 -25.75 -15.48 6.16
C ALA A 305 -24.41 -14.68 6.07
N PHE A 306 -23.38 -15.23 5.46
CA PHE A 306 -22.04 -14.63 5.46
C PHE A 306 -21.35 -14.68 4.10
N ARG A 307 -22.09 -14.76 3.01
CA ARG A 307 -21.54 -14.72 1.66
C ARG A 307 -20.90 -13.36 1.38
N LEU A 308 -19.85 -13.38 0.55
CA LEU A 308 -19.44 -12.19 -0.16
C LEU A 308 -20.64 -11.68 -0.95
N THR A 309 -21.04 -10.45 -0.72
CA THR A 309 -22.14 -9.85 -1.47
C THR A 309 -21.52 -9.05 -2.61
N PRO A 310 -21.87 -9.37 -3.87
CA PRO A 310 -21.51 -8.49 -4.96
C PRO A 310 -22.23 -7.15 -4.77
N MET A 311 -21.50 -6.09 -4.89
CA MET A 311 -22.04 -4.73 -4.86
C MET A 311 -21.67 -4.08 -6.18
N GLU A 312 -22.65 -3.54 -6.85
CA GLU A 312 -22.41 -2.76 -8.06
C GLU A 312 -21.83 -1.40 -7.68
N LEU A 313 -20.56 -1.18 -7.98
CA LEU A 313 -19.88 0.08 -7.77
C LEU A 313 -19.43 0.60 -9.13
N GLU A 314 -19.98 1.72 -9.58
CA GLU A 314 -19.67 2.35 -10.86
C GLU A 314 -19.82 1.40 -12.08
N GLY A 315 -20.83 0.55 -12.07
CA GLY A 315 -21.08 -0.43 -13.15
C GLY A 315 -20.12 -1.62 -13.14
N ARG A 316 -19.33 -1.82 -12.07
CA ARG A 316 -18.47 -2.98 -11.88
C ARG A 316 -18.91 -3.78 -10.67
N GLU A 317 -18.92 -5.08 -10.80
CA GLU A 317 -19.18 -5.98 -9.69
C GLU A 317 -17.95 -6.04 -8.77
N VAL A 318 -18.13 -5.61 -7.52
CA VAL A 318 -17.08 -5.62 -6.49
C VAL A 318 -17.52 -6.55 -5.37
N MET A 319 -16.68 -7.52 -5.06
CA MET A 319 -16.92 -8.41 -3.92
C MET A 319 -16.78 -7.63 -2.62
N THR A 320 -17.77 -7.73 -1.74
CA THR A 320 -17.76 -7.04 -0.44
C THR A 320 -17.95 -8.02 0.70
N TYR A 321 -17.28 -7.75 1.80
CA TYR A 321 -17.50 -8.44 3.07
C TYR A 321 -18.10 -7.45 4.08
N ARG A 322 -19.34 -7.67 4.47
CA ARG A 322 -20.10 -6.78 5.39
C ARG A 322 -20.09 -5.30 4.97
N GLY A 323 -20.20 -5.04 3.66
CA GLY A 323 -20.21 -3.69 3.11
C GLY A 323 -18.81 -3.06 2.92
N MET A 324 -17.74 -3.80 3.23
CA MET A 324 -16.36 -3.38 2.95
C MET A 324 -15.89 -4.02 1.66
N PRO A 325 -15.41 -3.24 0.68
CA PRO A 325 -14.90 -3.78 -0.58
C PRO A 325 -13.62 -4.57 -0.35
N ILE A 326 -13.47 -5.67 -1.09
CA ILE A 326 -12.24 -6.46 -1.14
C ILE A 326 -11.50 -6.09 -2.41
N ARG A 327 -10.25 -5.69 -2.27
CA ARG A 327 -9.36 -5.30 -3.35
C ARG A 327 -8.22 -6.30 -3.48
N LYS A 328 -7.97 -6.76 -4.71
CA LYS A 328 -6.78 -7.56 -5.01
C LYS A 328 -5.57 -6.63 -5.13
N THR A 329 -4.47 -7.01 -4.51
CA THR A 329 -3.19 -6.35 -4.67
C THR A 329 -2.08 -7.37 -4.84
N ASP A 330 -1.19 -7.11 -5.81
CA ASP A 330 -0.02 -7.95 -6.06
C ASP A 330 1.17 -7.59 -5.15
N ALA A 331 1.03 -6.54 -4.34
CA ALA A 331 2.03 -6.16 -3.36
C ALA A 331 2.11 -7.13 -2.17
N LEU A 332 1.04 -7.90 -1.89
CA LEU A 332 1.02 -8.86 -0.80
C LEU A 332 1.65 -10.18 -1.21
N LEU A 333 2.70 -10.56 -0.50
CA LEU A 333 3.50 -11.74 -0.77
C LEU A 333 2.86 -13.02 -0.21
N ASN A 334 3.16 -14.16 -0.86
CA ASN A 334 2.84 -15.51 -0.36
C ASN A 334 3.98 -16.12 0.48
N THR A 335 5.06 -15.35 0.66
CA THR A 335 6.28 -15.78 1.37
C THR A 335 6.58 -14.83 2.54
N GLU A 336 5.55 -14.35 3.22
CA GLU A 336 5.73 -13.51 4.40
C GLU A 336 6.42 -14.27 5.52
N THR A 337 7.30 -13.57 6.23
CA THR A 337 7.92 -14.12 7.43
C THR A 337 6.87 -14.34 8.53
N LEU A 338 7.03 -15.42 9.28
CA LEU A 338 6.15 -15.75 10.40
C LEU A 338 6.11 -14.60 11.42
N VAL A 339 4.92 -14.17 11.76
CA VAL A 339 4.68 -13.19 12.82
C VAL A 339 4.52 -13.94 14.15
N SER A 340 5.28 -13.57 15.17
CA SER A 340 5.31 -14.21 16.48
C SER A 340 4.73 -13.35 17.62
#